data_97e3b1499b4467c47450767ae6c7a061
#
_entry.id   97e3b1499b4467c47450767ae6c7a061
#
_cell.length_a   1.000
_cell.length_b   1.000
_cell.length_c   1.000
_cell.angle_alpha   90.00
_cell.angle_beta   90.00
_cell.angle_gamma   90.00
#
_symmetry.space_group_name_H-M   'P 1'
#
loop_
_entity.id
_entity.type
_entity.pdbx_description
1 polymer ?
#
loop_
_entity_poly.entity_id
_entity_poly.type
_entity_poly.pdbx_seq_one_letter_code
_entity_poly.pdbx_strand_id
1 'polypeptide(L)'
;MLITFVTDYLPGLLMLVVFLAMMTGMYTRRIAALLALPIMAFLFAIIGTVRYVEMFYLTMKFMGEHAFVFLLWSKALWLVIVSVLVFLASRKKISIRGAILVALLALLALLIANFRGLERIMGFSIMGQIFACFSTRIIIKDILGDGALYLNSAYTVAMFGGMLAILIKDKKIAETFIRYAAELAGDNPVIVAIVMMFVCFLLFTTLGGLGAVIMVGTIILPIMMSLGIEPLVAGGVLLVGLCAGGSFNPGNWALYQASLSVGTGKIQLAALVMIVLYLSTGCLYIILNTRGRRRRRYFSVAAIETSEEWKKVHPIALLSPIIPILLVFRFKTFIDLTQWISGRSYWLDALIGVLSKAANFWDTYIGAWEFIPAFIAGIIFCLVTTWEKDGNNIKVLTKSMIEGAESVMPAVLLMIGIGMLLNAVKHPAVSHYLEPLIRSIIPSSRLPYIIVFGLCAPLALYRGPLNLYGLGLGLAMLIYNQSPLSAAAVMGIFITTGAMQGVCDPTNTHNVWIATFINEDVIKLTKKLIVYIWLMIFIGLFLMSVLLPLHKTTDELERLSMTSTTTVVGH
;
A
#
# COMPACT_ATOMS: atom_id res chain seq x y z
N MET A 1 -9.94 -21.63 -34.55
CA MET A 1 -8.64 -21.55 -33.89
C MET A 1 -8.05 -20.13 -33.88
N LEU A 2 -7.83 -19.49 -35.05
CA LEU A 2 -7.24 -18.14 -35.10
C LEU A 2 -8.17 -17.07 -34.51
N ILE A 3 -9.46 -17.11 -34.82
CA ILE A 3 -10.48 -16.19 -34.27
C ILE A 3 -10.58 -16.36 -32.75
N THR A 4 -10.64 -17.58 -32.25
CA THR A 4 -10.66 -17.92 -30.82
C THR A 4 -9.41 -17.40 -30.11
N PHE A 5 -8.23 -17.53 -30.72
CA PHE A 5 -7.00 -16.97 -30.17
C PHE A 5 -7.06 -15.44 -30.07
N VAL A 6 -7.55 -14.76 -31.11
CA VAL A 6 -7.65 -13.29 -31.17
C VAL A 6 -8.69 -12.76 -30.20
N THR A 7 -9.80 -13.47 -29.99
CA THR A 7 -10.87 -13.02 -29.08
C THR A 7 -10.59 -13.34 -27.62
N ASP A 8 -10.04 -14.50 -27.31
CA ASP A 8 -9.99 -15.00 -25.95
C ASP A 8 -8.63 -14.82 -25.26
N TYR A 9 -7.54 -14.94 -26.01
CA TYR A 9 -6.19 -14.91 -25.45
C TYR A 9 -5.41 -13.63 -25.73
N LEU A 10 -5.57 -13.02 -26.92
CA LEU A 10 -4.80 -11.84 -27.30
C LEU A 10 -5.04 -10.64 -26.36
N PRO A 11 -6.27 -10.32 -25.92
CA PRO A 11 -6.49 -9.20 -25.01
C PRO A 11 -5.77 -9.38 -23.68
N GLY A 12 -5.82 -10.58 -23.10
CA GLY A 12 -5.13 -10.91 -21.85
C GLY A 12 -3.60 -10.78 -21.98
N LEU A 13 -3.03 -11.26 -23.09
CA LEU A 13 -1.61 -11.09 -23.40
C LEU A 13 -1.21 -9.62 -23.55
N LEU A 14 -2.04 -8.81 -24.23
CA LEU A 14 -1.81 -7.38 -24.36
C LEU A 14 -1.83 -6.67 -23.01
N MET A 15 -2.79 -7.01 -22.14
CA MET A 15 -2.84 -6.48 -20.78
C MET A 15 -1.60 -6.88 -19.98
N LEU A 16 -1.10 -8.11 -20.12
CA LEU A 16 0.14 -8.56 -19.50
C LEU A 16 1.35 -7.77 -19.98
N VAL A 17 1.44 -7.50 -21.29
CA VAL A 17 2.51 -6.66 -21.86
C VAL A 17 2.45 -5.24 -21.31
N VAL A 18 1.25 -4.64 -21.24
CA VAL A 18 1.06 -3.31 -20.63
C VAL A 18 1.49 -3.32 -19.18
N PHE A 19 1.10 -4.34 -18.42
CA PHE A 19 1.51 -4.51 -17.01
C PHE A 19 3.03 -4.56 -16.87
N LEU A 20 3.70 -5.42 -17.63
CA LEU A 20 5.15 -5.56 -17.60
C LEU A 20 5.89 -4.31 -18.05
N ALA A 21 5.39 -3.62 -19.08
CA ALA A 21 5.94 -2.37 -19.57
C ALA A 21 5.84 -1.25 -18.52
N MET A 22 4.68 -1.08 -17.88
CA MET A 22 4.48 -0.09 -16.83
C MET A 22 5.31 -0.43 -15.58
N MET A 23 5.38 -1.70 -15.20
CA MET A 23 6.24 -2.17 -14.11
C MET A 23 7.72 -1.84 -14.39
N THR A 24 8.20 -2.14 -15.59
CA THR A 24 9.57 -1.82 -16.01
C THR A 24 9.83 -0.31 -16.04
N GLY A 25 8.84 0.47 -16.49
CA GLY A 25 8.89 1.94 -16.47
C GLY A 25 9.02 2.52 -15.06
N MET A 26 8.28 1.97 -14.10
CA MET A 26 8.37 2.34 -12.69
C MET A 26 9.68 1.88 -12.05
N TYR A 27 10.10 0.63 -12.30
CA TYR A 27 11.37 0.08 -11.81
C TYR A 27 12.57 0.91 -12.27
N THR A 28 12.60 1.29 -13.54
CA THR A 28 13.66 2.12 -14.12
C THR A 28 13.54 3.61 -13.76
N ARG A 29 12.55 3.99 -12.92
CA ARG A 29 12.23 5.37 -12.52
C ARG A 29 11.93 6.32 -13.71
N ARG A 30 11.54 5.77 -14.86
CA ARG A 30 11.21 6.55 -16.07
C ARG A 30 9.79 7.08 -16.04
N ILE A 31 8.90 6.38 -15.34
CA ILE A 31 7.50 6.76 -15.15
C ILE A 31 7.22 6.77 -13.65
N ALA A 32 6.64 7.86 -13.14
CA ALA A 32 6.19 7.90 -11.76
C ALA A 32 4.97 6.97 -11.57
N ALA A 33 4.91 6.24 -10.46
CA ALA A 33 3.77 5.37 -10.14
C ALA A 33 2.42 6.10 -10.19
N LEU A 34 2.43 7.38 -9.81
CA LEU A 34 1.28 8.28 -9.88
C LEU A 34 0.65 8.37 -11.29
N LEU A 35 1.46 8.33 -12.33
CA LEU A 35 1.01 8.37 -13.73
C LEU A 35 0.84 6.97 -14.31
N ALA A 36 1.68 6.01 -13.93
CA ALA A 36 1.65 4.67 -14.45
C ALA A 36 0.33 3.94 -14.16
N LEU A 37 -0.21 4.11 -12.94
CA LEU A 37 -1.42 3.42 -12.50
C LEU A 37 -2.69 3.88 -13.23
N PRO A 38 -3.00 5.19 -13.36
CA PRO A 38 -4.13 5.65 -14.17
C PRO A 38 -3.98 5.28 -15.66
N ILE A 39 -2.78 5.39 -16.21
CA ILE A 39 -2.51 5.02 -17.62
C ILE A 39 -2.76 3.53 -17.82
N MET A 40 -2.30 2.68 -16.90
CA MET A 40 -2.52 1.24 -16.97
C MET A 40 -4.01 0.90 -16.87
N ALA A 41 -4.76 1.55 -15.95
CA ALA A 41 -6.20 1.41 -15.83
C ALA A 41 -6.92 1.76 -17.13
N PHE A 42 -6.55 2.88 -17.72
CA PHE A 42 -7.09 3.35 -19.02
C PHE A 42 -6.80 2.36 -20.16
N LEU A 43 -5.57 1.87 -20.26
CA LEU A 43 -5.19 0.90 -21.28
C LEU A 43 -5.89 -0.45 -21.08
N PHE A 44 -6.03 -0.92 -19.84
CA PHE A 44 -6.80 -2.13 -19.53
C PHE A 44 -8.27 -1.97 -19.92
N ALA A 45 -8.84 -0.79 -19.62
CA ALA A 45 -10.20 -0.46 -20.02
C ALA A 45 -10.39 -0.49 -21.55
N ILE A 46 -9.49 0.12 -22.29
CA ILE A 46 -9.52 0.09 -23.76
C ILE A 46 -9.45 -1.35 -24.25
N ILE A 47 -8.43 -2.11 -23.82
CA ILE A 47 -8.22 -3.48 -24.29
C ILE A 47 -9.41 -4.37 -23.94
N GLY A 48 -9.96 -4.24 -22.71
CA GLY A 48 -11.06 -5.09 -22.26
C GLY A 48 -12.42 -4.78 -22.87
N THR A 49 -12.67 -3.49 -23.21
CA THR A 49 -13.98 -3.07 -23.73
C THR A 49 -14.12 -3.13 -25.25
N VAL A 50 -13.04 -3.44 -25.97
CA VAL A 50 -13.09 -3.57 -27.45
C VAL A 50 -13.92 -4.78 -27.85
N ARG A 51 -14.94 -4.57 -28.65
CA ARG A 51 -15.72 -5.64 -29.29
C ARG A 51 -14.92 -6.23 -30.46
N TYR A 52 -14.02 -7.15 -30.13
CA TYR A 52 -13.05 -7.70 -31.10
C TYR A 52 -13.71 -8.34 -32.33
N VAL A 53 -14.81 -9.07 -32.12
CA VAL A 53 -15.54 -9.74 -33.22
C VAL A 53 -16.16 -8.73 -34.18
N GLU A 54 -16.84 -7.72 -33.64
CA GLU A 54 -17.45 -6.66 -34.45
C GLU A 54 -16.37 -5.83 -35.16
N MET A 55 -15.32 -5.48 -34.44
CA MET A 55 -14.20 -4.74 -35.02
C MET A 55 -13.48 -5.55 -36.09
N PHE A 56 -13.33 -6.85 -35.90
CA PHE A 56 -12.77 -7.77 -36.90
C PHE A 56 -13.68 -7.82 -38.15
N TYR A 57 -15.00 -8.01 -37.96
CA TYR A 57 -15.95 -8.08 -39.03
C TYR A 57 -16.02 -6.77 -39.84
N LEU A 58 -16.08 -5.62 -39.14
CA LEU A 58 -16.07 -4.30 -39.78
C LEU A 58 -14.78 -4.06 -40.58
N THR A 59 -13.64 -4.49 -40.02
CA THR A 59 -12.35 -4.36 -40.68
C THR A 59 -12.25 -5.28 -41.92
N MET A 60 -12.75 -6.52 -41.81
CA MET A 60 -12.84 -7.47 -42.93
C MET A 60 -13.75 -6.96 -44.03
N LYS A 61 -14.91 -6.40 -43.70
CA LYS A 61 -15.85 -5.79 -44.63
C LYS A 61 -15.24 -4.61 -45.38
N PHE A 62 -14.35 -3.86 -44.71
CA PHE A 62 -13.70 -2.68 -45.28
C PHE A 62 -12.54 -3.03 -46.22
N MET A 63 -11.77 -4.05 -45.95
CA MET A 63 -10.48 -4.30 -46.57
C MET A 63 -10.44 -5.52 -47.51
N GLY A 64 -11.50 -6.31 -47.61
CA GLY A 64 -11.51 -7.51 -48.43
C GLY A 64 -10.45 -8.55 -47.99
N GLU A 65 -9.84 -9.23 -48.94
CA GLU A 65 -8.89 -10.33 -48.66
C GLU A 65 -7.59 -9.92 -47.95
N HIS A 66 -7.24 -8.64 -47.93
CA HIS A 66 -6.04 -8.12 -47.27
C HIS A 66 -6.27 -7.59 -45.84
N ALA A 67 -7.49 -7.65 -45.37
CA ALA A 67 -7.90 -7.08 -44.07
C ALA A 67 -7.20 -7.69 -42.85
N PHE A 68 -6.87 -8.98 -42.95
CA PHE A 68 -6.22 -9.69 -41.86
C PHE A 68 -4.82 -9.15 -41.54
N VAL A 69 -4.03 -8.91 -42.58
CA VAL A 69 -2.68 -8.37 -42.46
C VAL A 69 -2.72 -6.94 -41.88
N PHE A 70 -3.68 -6.14 -42.33
CA PHE A 70 -3.83 -4.76 -41.87
C PHE A 70 -4.35 -4.69 -40.41
N LEU A 71 -5.23 -5.59 -39.99
CA LEU A 71 -5.70 -5.65 -38.61
C LEU A 71 -4.57 -6.00 -37.63
N LEU A 72 -3.74 -6.97 -38.02
CA LEU A 72 -2.55 -7.34 -37.26
C LEU A 72 -1.55 -6.17 -37.20
N TRP A 73 -1.31 -5.52 -38.32
CA TRP A 73 -0.40 -4.37 -38.43
C TRP A 73 -0.95 -3.12 -37.74
N SER A 74 -2.24 -2.85 -37.82
CA SER A 74 -2.81 -1.66 -37.14
C SER A 74 -2.76 -1.78 -35.61
N LYS A 75 -3.04 -2.95 -35.06
CA LYS A 75 -2.91 -3.20 -33.60
C LYS A 75 -1.45 -3.30 -33.18
N ALA A 76 -0.62 -3.98 -33.96
CA ALA A 76 0.82 -4.01 -33.75
C ALA A 76 1.42 -2.59 -33.92
N LEU A 77 0.96 -1.81 -34.88
CA LEU A 77 1.40 -0.42 -35.08
C LEU A 77 1.00 0.46 -33.89
N TRP A 78 -0.21 0.31 -33.35
CA TRP A 78 -0.63 1.01 -32.12
C TRP A 78 0.21 0.61 -30.92
N LEU A 79 0.46 -0.67 -30.71
CA LEU A 79 1.34 -1.17 -29.67
C LEU A 79 2.78 -0.70 -29.88
N VAL A 80 3.27 -0.72 -31.11
CA VAL A 80 4.60 -0.19 -31.48
C VAL A 80 4.64 1.32 -31.28
N ILE A 81 3.61 2.08 -31.67
CA ILE A 81 3.56 3.53 -31.46
C ILE A 81 3.55 3.86 -29.96
N VAL A 82 2.72 3.21 -29.16
CA VAL A 82 2.69 3.41 -27.69
C VAL A 82 4.02 2.96 -27.08
N SER A 83 4.55 1.82 -27.47
CA SER A 83 5.85 1.32 -26.99
C SER A 83 7.02 2.20 -27.43
N VAL A 84 7.00 2.70 -28.67
CA VAL A 84 8.00 3.64 -29.21
C VAL A 84 7.86 5.02 -28.55
N LEU A 85 6.67 5.51 -28.29
CA LEU A 85 6.46 6.77 -27.54
C LEU A 85 6.95 6.64 -26.09
N VAL A 86 6.67 5.52 -25.42
CA VAL A 86 7.20 5.21 -24.09
C VAL A 86 8.73 5.07 -24.13
N PHE A 87 9.26 4.38 -25.13
CA PHE A 87 10.71 4.20 -25.32
C PHE A 87 11.43 5.51 -25.70
N LEU A 88 10.87 6.35 -26.56
CA LEU A 88 11.45 7.64 -26.96
C LEU A 88 11.34 8.68 -25.85
N ALA A 89 10.25 8.68 -25.08
CA ALA A 89 10.13 9.49 -23.87
C ALA A 89 11.14 9.04 -22.79
N SER A 90 11.42 7.73 -22.71
CA SER A 90 12.39 7.15 -21.80
C SER A 90 13.85 7.49 -22.15
N ARG A 91 14.16 7.74 -23.41
CA ARG A 91 15.51 8.12 -23.86
C ARG A 91 15.75 9.63 -23.95
N LYS A 92 14.87 10.46 -23.40
CA LYS A 92 14.93 11.94 -23.48
C LYS A 92 14.98 12.50 -24.93
N LYS A 93 14.68 11.68 -25.95
CA LYS A 93 14.66 12.13 -27.34
C LYS A 93 13.37 12.88 -27.71
N ILE A 94 12.31 12.70 -26.95
CA ILE A 94 11.08 13.50 -27.04
C ILE A 94 10.83 14.03 -25.62
N SER A 95 10.52 15.32 -25.53
CA SER A 95 10.12 15.87 -24.22
C SER A 95 8.84 15.18 -23.76
N ILE A 96 8.70 14.95 -22.48
CA ILE A 96 7.47 14.40 -21.87
C ILE A 96 6.25 15.20 -22.36
N ARG A 97 6.42 16.51 -22.57
CA ARG A 97 5.40 17.39 -23.18
C ARG A 97 5.04 16.97 -24.62
N GLY A 98 6.00 16.53 -25.42
CA GLY A 98 5.74 16.05 -26.78
C GLY A 98 5.01 14.70 -26.81
N ALA A 99 5.36 13.77 -25.93
CA ALA A 99 4.67 12.48 -25.81
C ALA A 99 3.22 12.65 -25.31
N ILE A 100 3.01 13.56 -24.33
CA ILE A 100 1.67 13.93 -23.85
C ILE A 100 0.87 14.63 -24.97
N LEU A 101 1.51 15.52 -25.75
CA LEU A 101 0.85 16.22 -26.86
C LEU A 101 0.42 15.23 -27.94
N VAL A 102 1.25 14.24 -28.31
CA VAL A 102 0.89 13.22 -29.30
C VAL A 102 -0.21 12.29 -28.77
N ALA A 103 -0.19 11.93 -27.50
CA ALA A 103 -1.27 11.17 -26.86
C ALA A 103 -2.58 11.99 -26.79
N LEU A 104 -2.49 13.29 -26.48
CA LEU A 104 -3.63 14.22 -26.50
C LEU A 104 -4.16 14.47 -27.91
N LEU A 105 -3.29 14.59 -28.90
CA LEU A 105 -3.69 14.73 -30.32
C LEU A 105 -4.34 13.43 -30.84
N ALA A 106 -3.85 12.28 -30.43
CA ALA A 106 -4.49 10.99 -30.73
C ALA A 106 -5.86 10.87 -30.03
N LEU A 107 -5.97 11.32 -28.77
CA LEU A 107 -7.24 11.40 -28.03
C LEU A 107 -8.19 12.42 -28.66
N LEU A 108 -7.68 13.58 -29.07
CA LEU A 108 -8.46 14.63 -29.76
C LEU A 108 -8.92 14.16 -31.14
N ALA A 109 -8.09 13.44 -31.89
CA ALA A 109 -8.49 12.80 -33.14
C ALA A 109 -9.58 11.74 -32.94
N LEU A 110 -9.50 10.99 -31.81
CA LEU A 110 -10.55 10.08 -31.33
C LEU A 110 -11.86 10.81 -31.03
N LEU A 111 -11.79 11.94 -30.34
CA LEU A 111 -12.95 12.78 -30.00
C LEU A 111 -13.56 13.46 -31.24
N ILE A 112 -12.72 13.95 -32.16
CA ILE A 112 -13.14 14.60 -33.42
C ILE A 112 -13.78 13.59 -34.35
N ALA A 113 -13.31 12.35 -34.41
CA ALA A 113 -13.93 11.27 -35.19
C ALA A 113 -15.34 10.90 -34.73
N ASN A 114 -15.69 11.17 -33.45
CA ASN A 114 -17.05 11.00 -32.91
C ASN A 114 -18.01 12.14 -33.25
N PHE A 115 -17.55 13.22 -33.90
CA PHE A 115 -18.43 14.31 -34.31
C PHE A 115 -19.13 13.96 -35.63
N ARG A 116 -20.45 13.68 -35.58
CA ARG A 116 -21.34 13.36 -36.71
C ARG A 116 -21.24 14.34 -37.93
N GLY A 117 -20.62 15.49 -37.71
CA GLY A 117 -20.40 16.48 -38.78
C GLY A 117 -19.28 16.13 -39.77
N LEU A 118 -18.27 15.36 -39.34
CA LEU A 118 -17.16 14.93 -40.21
C LEU A 118 -17.52 13.68 -41.03
N GLU A 119 -18.55 12.92 -40.66
CA GLU A 119 -19.04 11.77 -41.42
C GLU A 119 -19.43 12.13 -42.84
N ARG A 120 -19.97 13.34 -43.07
CA ARG A 120 -20.40 13.81 -44.40
C ARG A 120 -19.26 14.28 -45.31
N ILE A 121 -18.13 14.65 -44.75
CA ILE A 121 -17.05 15.29 -45.52
C ILE A 121 -16.03 14.29 -46.01
N MET A 122 -15.81 13.15 -45.34
CA MET A 122 -14.69 12.23 -45.63
C MET A 122 -15.04 10.74 -45.71
N GLY A 123 -16.28 10.31 -45.74
CA GLY A 123 -16.62 8.87 -45.72
C GLY A 123 -16.21 8.14 -44.44
N PHE A 124 -16.17 8.85 -43.30
CA PHE A 124 -15.74 8.35 -41.99
C PHE A 124 -16.77 7.46 -41.27
N SER A 125 -17.85 7.05 -41.94
CA SER A 125 -18.88 6.16 -41.35
C SER A 125 -18.28 4.90 -40.73
N ILE A 126 -17.24 4.33 -41.33
CA ILE A 126 -16.59 3.11 -40.86
C ILE A 126 -15.67 3.37 -39.67
N MET A 127 -14.96 4.50 -39.67
CA MET A 127 -14.16 4.92 -38.51
C MET A 127 -15.05 5.18 -37.27
N GLY A 128 -16.21 5.81 -37.48
CA GLY A 128 -17.22 5.97 -36.41
C GLY A 128 -17.75 4.65 -35.90
N GLN A 129 -17.97 3.65 -36.76
CA GLN A 129 -18.38 2.30 -36.35
C GLN A 129 -17.26 1.56 -35.59
N ILE A 130 -15.98 1.71 -36.03
CA ILE A 130 -14.84 1.16 -35.30
C ILE A 130 -14.75 1.79 -33.90
N PHE A 131 -14.96 3.10 -33.77
CA PHE A 131 -14.98 3.76 -32.46
C PHE A 131 -16.20 3.38 -31.61
N ALA A 132 -17.32 3.07 -32.21
CA ALA A 132 -18.49 2.52 -31.52
C ALA A 132 -18.24 1.13 -30.89
N CYS A 133 -17.19 0.43 -31.35
CA CYS A 133 -16.75 -0.82 -30.69
C CYS A 133 -16.08 -0.57 -29.32
N PHE A 134 -15.75 0.67 -28.96
CA PHE A 134 -15.22 1.02 -27.65
C PHE A 134 -16.33 1.56 -26.74
N SER A 135 -16.44 1.03 -25.53
CA SER A 135 -17.40 1.55 -24.56
C SER A 135 -16.81 2.74 -23.81
N THR A 136 -16.95 3.95 -24.36
CA THR A 136 -16.48 5.19 -23.73
C THR A 136 -17.09 5.42 -22.34
N ARG A 137 -18.34 4.99 -22.11
CA ARG A 137 -19.01 5.08 -20.82
C ARG A 137 -18.26 4.24 -19.77
N ILE A 138 -17.96 2.98 -20.06
CA ILE A 138 -17.23 2.08 -19.16
C ILE A 138 -15.85 2.67 -18.84
N ILE A 139 -15.13 3.15 -19.87
CA ILE A 139 -13.79 3.69 -19.70
C ILE A 139 -13.79 4.93 -18.82
N ILE A 140 -14.62 5.93 -19.18
CA ILE A 140 -14.55 7.26 -18.54
C ILE A 140 -15.27 7.27 -17.21
N LYS A 141 -16.49 6.72 -17.14
CA LYS A 141 -17.31 6.76 -15.93
C LYS A 141 -16.92 5.64 -14.97
N ASP A 142 -17.13 4.39 -15.39
CA ASP A 142 -17.07 3.26 -14.45
C ASP A 142 -15.63 2.96 -14.01
N ILE A 143 -14.64 3.09 -14.90
CA ILE A 143 -13.25 2.76 -14.57
C ILE A 143 -12.49 3.98 -14.04
N LEU A 144 -12.47 5.09 -14.76
CA LEU A 144 -11.69 6.25 -14.33
C LEU A 144 -12.43 7.07 -13.27
N GLY A 145 -13.72 7.42 -13.50
CA GLY A 145 -14.49 8.27 -12.60
C GLY A 145 -14.77 7.59 -11.26
N ASP A 146 -15.49 6.48 -11.27
CA ASP A 146 -15.84 5.74 -10.06
C ASP A 146 -14.59 5.08 -9.43
N GLY A 147 -13.63 4.69 -10.27
CA GLY A 147 -12.34 4.18 -9.81
C GLY A 147 -11.52 5.20 -9.01
N ALA A 148 -11.54 6.47 -9.39
CA ALA A 148 -10.87 7.53 -8.64
C ALA A 148 -11.41 7.66 -7.20
N LEU A 149 -12.68 7.37 -6.99
CA LEU A 149 -13.37 7.45 -5.71
C LEU A 149 -13.36 6.12 -4.94
N TYR A 150 -12.85 5.05 -5.54
CA TYR A 150 -12.93 3.70 -4.98
C TYR A 150 -12.31 3.56 -3.59
N LEU A 151 -11.19 4.22 -3.35
CA LEU A 151 -10.46 4.20 -2.06
C LEU A 151 -10.71 5.46 -1.21
N ASN A 152 -11.86 6.15 -1.40
CA ASN A 152 -12.15 7.41 -0.71
C ASN A 152 -12.08 7.29 0.82
N SER A 153 -12.55 6.20 1.42
CA SER A 153 -12.43 5.97 2.85
C SER A 153 -10.98 5.87 3.31
N ALA A 154 -10.12 5.17 2.56
CA ALA A 154 -8.73 4.98 2.92
C ALA A 154 -7.93 6.30 2.87
N TYR A 155 -8.06 7.09 1.80
CA TYR A 155 -7.32 8.35 1.74
C TYR A 155 -7.87 9.41 2.69
N THR A 156 -9.17 9.40 3.00
CA THR A 156 -9.73 10.28 4.03
C THR A 156 -9.17 9.95 5.41
N VAL A 157 -9.08 8.66 5.77
CA VAL A 157 -8.46 8.21 7.02
C VAL A 157 -6.98 8.63 7.07
N ALA A 158 -6.24 8.48 5.97
CA ALA A 158 -4.84 8.91 5.89
C ALA A 158 -4.69 10.42 6.13
N MET A 159 -5.62 11.26 5.63
CA MET A 159 -5.61 12.70 5.89
C MET A 159 -5.77 13.02 7.37
N PHE A 160 -6.75 12.44 8.07
CA PHE A 160 -6.93 12.66 9.51
C PHE A 160 -5.73 12.14 10.33
N GLY A 161 -5.15 11.00 9.92
CA GLY A 161 -3.90 10.49 10.50
C GLY A 161 -2.73 11.45 10.34
N GLY A 162 -2.57 12.06 9.17
CA GLY A 162 -1.57 13.10 8.90
C GLY A 162 -1.77 14.36 9.75
N MET A 163 -3.01 14.80 9.92
CA MET A 163 -3.36 15.94 10.78
C MET A 163 -2.95 15.68 12.25
N LEU A 164 -3.29 14.50 12.77
CA LEU A 164 -2.88 14.12 14.13
C LEU A 164 -1.35 14.03 14.25
N ALA A 165 -0.68 13.48 13.25
CA ALA A 165 0.77 13.34 13.23
C ALA A 165 1.49 14.70 13.33
N ILE A 166 1.05 15.70 12.56
CA ILE A 166 1.62 17.05 12.62
C ILE A 166 1.29 17.74 13.97
N LEU A 167 0.08 17.55 14.50
CA LEU A 167 -0.29 18.09 15.81
C LEU A 167 0.60 17.50 16.93
N ILE A 168 0.86 16.19 16.92
CA ILE A 168 1.76 15.50 17.85
C ILE A 168 3.19 16.06 17.75
N LYS A 169 3.64 16.38 16.52
CA LYS A 169 4.93 17.01 16.25
C LYS A 169 4.98 18.45 16.81
N ASP A 170 4.02 19.30 16.44
CA ASP A 170 4.01 20.71 16.80
C ASP A 170 3.87 20.92 18.33
N LYS A 171 3.19 19.99 19.01
CA LYS A 171 3.08 19.97 20.47
C LYS A 171 4.24 19.23 21.17
N LYS A 172 5.30 18.85 20.43
CA LYS A 172 6.53 18.20 20.95
C LYS A 172 6.28 16.89 21.76
N ILE A 173 5.14 16.23 21.52
CA ILE A 173 4.77 14.99 22.24
C ILE A 173 5.74 13.87 21.87
N ALA A 174 6.01 13.67 20.58
CA ALA A 174 6.90 12.61 20.13
C ALA A 174 8.33 12.81 20.66
N GLU A 175 8.84 14.03 20.65
CA GLU A 175 10.15 14.37 21.22
C GLU A 175 10.22 14.04 22.72
N THR A 176 9.22 14.48 23.48
CA THR A 176 9.11 14.21 24.90
C THR A 176 9.07 12.71 25.19
N PHE A 177 8.30 11.97 24.40
CA PHE A 177 8.18 10.51 24.56
C PHE A 177 9.52 9.80 24.35
N ILE A 178 10.26 10.17 23.30
CA ILE A 178 11.58 9.59 22.99
C ILE A 178 12.58 9.88 24.10
N ARG A 179 12.61 11.11 24.62
CA ARG A 179 13.54 11.50 25.69
C ARG A 179 13.28 10.76 26.99
N TYR A 180 12.01 10.66 27.44
CA TYR A 180 11.67 9.85 28.62
C TYR A 180 12.08 8.37 28.47
N ALA A 181 11.85 7.80 27.28
CA ALA A 181 12.24 6.42 27.02
C ALA A 181 13.76 6.24 27.03
N ALA A 182 14.51 7.22 26.51
CA ALA A 182 15.97 7.21 26.53
C ALA A 182 16.52 7.28 27.97
N GLU A 183 15.95 8.16 28.81
CA GLU A 183 16.31 8.28 30.22
C GLU A 183 16.07 6.97 31.00
N LEU A 184 14.92 6.31 30.74
CA LEU A 184 14.58 5.03 31.39
C LEU A 184 15.45 3.85 30.91
N ALA A 185 15.95 3.88 29.68
CA ALA A 185 16.73 2.78 29.11
C ALA A 185 18.17 2.71 29.64
N GLY A 186 18.70 3.79 30.22
CA GLY A 186 20.06 3.87 30.77
C GLY A 186 21.15 3.79 29.68
N ASP A 187 22.34 3.29 30.04
CA ASP A 187 23.54 3.32 29.19
C ASP A 187 23.85 2.01 28.44
N ASN A 188 22.99 1.00 28.56
CA ASN A 188 23.22 -0.28 27.90
C ASN A 188 22.77 -0.20 26.42
N PRO A 189 23.70 -0.33 25.44
CA PRO A 189 23.37 -0.19 24.03
C PRO A 189 22.27 -1.14 23.54
N VAL A 190 22.24 -2.37 24.04
CA VAL A 190 21.23 -3.37 23.66
C VAL A 190 19.85 -2.96 24.19
N ILE A 191 19.78 -2.54 25.45
CA ILE A 191 18.51 -2.12 26.08
C ILE A 191 18.01 -0.86 25.39
N VAL A 192 18.87 0.13 25.17
CA VAL A 192 18.51 1.37 24.48
C VAL A 192 18.00 1.08 23.07
N ALA A 193 18.67 0.22 22.30
CA ALA A 193 18.23 -0.14 20.96
C ALA A 193 16.82 -0.79 20.97
N ILE A 194 16.59 -1.73 21.91
CA ILE A 194 15.27 -2.37 22.07
C ILE A 194 14.21 -1.35 22.46
N VAL A 195 14.48 -0.50 23.46
CA VAL A 195 13.54 0.52 23.91
C VAL A 195 13.25 1.52 22.78
N MET A 196 14.25 1.98 22.04
CA MET A 196 14.05 2.87 20.89
C MET A 196 13.23 2.21 19.77
N MET A 197 13.41 0.91 19.52
CA MET A 197 12.55 0.17 18.60
C MET A 197 11.08 0.17 19.05
N PHE A 198 10.81 -0.07 20.33
CA PHE A 198 9.45 -0.01 20.89
C PHE A 198 8.86 1.40 20.84
N VAL A 199 9.67 2.42 21.09
CA VAL A 199 9.25 3.83 20.95
C VAL A 199 8.86 4.14 19.50
N CYS A 200 9.67 3.73 18.54
CA CYS A 200 9.33 3.85 17.11
C CYS A 200 8.02 3.11 16.82
N PHE A 201 7.87 1.87 17.28
CA PHE A 201 6.63 1.11 17.12
C PHE A 201 5.42 1.90 17.61
N LEU A 202 5.43 2.39 18.85
CA LEU A 202 4.31 3.12 19.44
C LEU A 202 3.99 4.42 18.70
N LEU A 203 5.02 5.19 18.34
CA LEU A 203 4.82 6.45 17.61
C LEU A 203 4.24 6.21 16.22
N PHE A 204 4.76 5.24 15.46
CA PHE A 204 4.32 4.97 14.09
C PHE A 204 2.98 4.21 13.99
N THR A 205 2.33 3.87 15.10
CA THR A 205 0.93 3.44 15.07
C THR A 205 -0.02 4.51 14.54
N THR A 206 0.37 5.78 14.65
CA THR A 206 -0.43 6.94 14.17
C THR A 206 0.36 7.86 13.27
N LEU A 207 1.67 8.01 13.51
CA LEU A 207 2.52 8.82 12.67
C LEU A 207 2.72 8.13 11.31
N GLY A 208 2.83 8.91 10.26
CA GLY A 208 3.09 8.41 8.91
C GLY A 208 3.82 9.43 8.03
N GLY A 209 4.34 8.94 6.91
CA GLY A 209 5.03 9.78 5.94
C GLY A 209 6.48 10.11 6.30
N LEU A 210 7.20 10.66 5.33
CA LEU A 210 8.64 10.96 5.46
C LEU A 210 8.92 11.99 6.55
N GLY A 211 8.05 13.00 6.72
CA GLY A 211 8.22 14.02 7.74
C GLY A 211 8.26 13.47 9.17
N ALA A 212 7.43 12.48 9.47
CA ALA A 212 7.45 11.78 10.76
C ALA A 212 8.75 10.99 10.96
N VAL A 213 9.22 10.33 9.91
CA VAL A 213 10.50 9.57 9.95
C VAL A 213 11.68 10.50 10.20
N ILE A 214 11.69 11.67 9.55
CA ILE A 214 12.72 12.69 9.77
C ILE A 214 12.69 13.14 11.23
N MET A 215 11.53 13.51 11.76
CA MET A 215 11.37 13.99 13.13
C MET A 215 11.86 12.96 14.16
N VAL A 216 11.39 11.74 14.05
CA VAL A 216 11.75 10.65 14.99
C VAL A 216 13.21 10.23 14.81
N GLY A 217 13.66 10.09 13.58
CA GLY A 217 15.01 9.63 13.24
C GLY A 217 16.10 10.60 13.64
N THR A 218 15.89 11.92 13.50
CA THR A 218 16.88 12.94 13.94
C THR A 218 17.15 12.92 15.43
N ILE A 219 16.25 12.35 16.23
CA ILE A 219 16.44 12.23 17.68
C ILE A 219 16.99 10.84 18.03
N ILE A 220 16.36 9.78 17.54
CA ILE A 220 16.66 8.39 17.92
C ILE A 220 18.03 7.92 17.39
N LEU A 221 18.36 8.24 16.13
CA LEU A 221 19.61 7.78 15.53
C LEU A 221 20.85 8.31 16.26
N PRO A 222 20.97 9.62 16.57
CA PRO A 222 22.09 10.14 17.34
C PRO A 222 22.20 9.53 18.75
N ILE A 223 21.07 9.31 19.45
CA ILE A 223 21.06 8.67 20.77
C ILE A 223 21.68 7.26 20.69
N MET A 224 21.26 6.45 19.73
CA MET A 224 21.80 5.09 19.58
C MET A 224 23.29 5.10 19.18
N MET A 225 23.68 5.97 18.24
CA MET A 225 25.05 6.07 17.77
C MET A 225 26.01 6.60 18.83
N SER A 226 25.58 7.53 19.69
CA SER A 226 26.40 8.05 20.81
C SER A 226 26.76 6.96 21.84
N LEU A 227 25.90 5.95 21.99
CA LEU A 227 26.14 4.78 22.83
C LEU A 227 27.01 3.70 22.16
N GLY A 228 27.50 3.96 20.94
CA GLY A 228 28.38 3.06 20.21
C GLY A 228 27.67 1.99 19.38
N ILE A 229 26.38 2.14 19.12
CA ILE A 229 25.67 1.30 18.18
C ILE A 229 26.10 1.66 16.76
N GLU A 230 26.43 0.66 15.95
CA GLU A 230 26.82 0.84 14.55
C GLU A 230 25.73 1.57 13.75
N PRO A 231 26.04 2.58 12.90
CA PRO A 231 25.05 3.36 12.16
C PRO A 231 24.06 2.50 11.38
N LEU A 232 24.52 1.47 10.67
CA LEU A 232 23.65 0.53 9.94
C LEU A 232 22.70 -0.25 10.88
N VAL A 233 23.14 -0.54 12.11
CA VAL A 233 22.28 -1.22 13.11
C VAL A 233 21.22 -0.24 13.61
N ALA A 234 21.62 0.99 13.94
CA ALA A 234 20.70 2.04 14.37
C ALA A 234 19.61 2.33 13.31
N GLY A 235 20.03 2.46 12.03
CA GLY A 235 19.10 2.62 10.91
C GLY A 235 18.15 1.44 10.77
N GLY A 236 18.63 0.22 10.92
CA GLY A 236 17.81 -1.00 10.88
C GLY A 236 16.78 -1.06 12.01
N VAL A 237 17.17 -0.69 13.22
CA VAL A 237 16.29 -0.62 14.40
C VAL A 237 15.13 0.36 14.16
N LEU A 238 15.44 1.55 13.64
CA LEU A 238 14.42 2.55 13.29
C LEU A 238 13.44 2.02 12.23
N LEU A 239 13.95 1.37 11.17
CA LEU A 239 13.11 0.80 10.10
C LEU A 239 12.20 -0.32 10.59
N VAL A 240 12.71 -1.24 11.42
CA VAL A 240 11.91 -2.33 11.97
C VAL A 240 10.82 -1.79 12.89
N GLY A 241 11.14 -0.83 13.78
CA GLY A 241 10.17 -0.18 14.65
C GLY A 241 9.09 0.59 13.89
N LEU A 242 9.50 1.33 12.83
CA LEU A 242 8.60 2.03 11.93
C LEU A 242 7.62 1.07 11.24
N CYS A 243 8.11 -0.04 10.70
CA CYS A 243 7.26 -1.01 10.00
C CYS A 243 6.36 -1.79 10.96
N ALA A 244 6.83 -2.08 12.18
CA ALA A 244 5.98 -2.64 13.23
C ALA A 244 4.80 -1.70 13.56
N GLY A 245 5.06 -0.41 13.77
CA GLY A 245 4.04 0.61 14.00
C GLY A 245 3.11 0.78 12.81
N GLY A 246 3.67 0.86 11.60
CA GLY A 246 2.89 0.94 10.36
C GLY A 246 1.94 -0.24 10.14
N SER A 247 2.32 -1.45 10.57
CA SER A 247 1.42 -2.61 10.53
C SER A 247 0.22 -2.46 11.47
N PHE A 248 0.35 -1.67 12.53
CA PHE A 248 -0.70 -1.39 13.50
C PHE A 248 -1.38 -0.02 13.32
N ASN A 249 -1.09 0.64 12.20
CA ASN A 249 -1.68 1.95 11.89
C ASN A 249 -3.08 1.79 11.27
N PRO A 250 -4.14 2.39 11.86
CA PRO A 250 -5.50 2.31 11.32
C PRO A 250 -5.63 2.86 9.89
N GLY A 251 -4.78 3.80 9.48
CA GLY A 251 -4.74 4.28 8.10
C GLY A 251 -4.38 3.19 7.09
N ASN A 252 -3.47 2.29 7.44
CA ASN A 252 -3.13 1.13 6.61
C ASN A 252 -4.24 0.06 6.64
N TRP A 253 -4.95 -0.09 7.77
CA TRP A 253 -6.08 -0.99 7.87
C TRP A 253 -7.24 -0.58 6.98
N ALA A 254 -7.52 0.73 6.91
CA ALA A 254 -8.54 1.28 6.03
C ALA A 254 -8.28 0.93 4.56
N LEU A 255 -7.02 0.85 4.13
CA LEU A 255 -6.67 0.45 2.76
C LEU A 255 -7.08 -1.01 2.47
N TYR A 256 -6.80 -1.94 3.37
CA TYR A 256 -7.21 -3.34 3.22
C TYR A 256 -8.73 -3.52 3.28
N GLN A 257 -9.39 -2.77 4.17
CA GLN A 257 -10.85 -2.78 4.27
C GLN A 257 -11.49 -2.25 2.98
N ALA A 258 -11.02 -1.11 2.47
CA ALA A 258 -11.56 -0.50 1.26
C ALA A 258 -11.29 -1.33 0.00
N SER A 259 -10.11 -1.94 -0.13
CA SER A 259 -9.73 -2.67 -1.33
C SER A 259 -10.27 -4.11 -1.37
N LEU A 260 -10.07 -4.87 -0.31
CA LEU A 260 -10.37 -6.31 -0.25
C LEU A 260 -11.64 -6.63 0.55
N SER A 261 -12.30 -5.61 1.13
CA SER A 261 -13.49 -5.77 1.99
C SER A 261 -13.25 -6.74 3.17
N VAL A 262 -12.02 -6.78 3.68
CA VAL A 262 -11.66 -7.62 4.84
C VAL A 262 -12.18 -6.97 6.11
N GLY A 263 -12.85 -7.75 6.95
CA GLY A 263 -13.35 -7.27 8.24
C GLY A 263 -12.22 -6.86 9.19
N THR A 264 -12.44 -5.78 9.97
CA THR A 264 -11.45 -5.17 10.87
C THR A 264 -10.79 -6.19 11.81
N GLY A 265 -11.54 -7.17 12.36
CA GLY A 265 -10.98 -8.20 13.24
C GLY A 265 -9.91 -9.07 12.57
N LYS A 266 -10.09 -9.46 11.29
CA LYS A 266 -9.09 -10.23 10.54
C LYS A 266 -7.83 -9.38 10.24
N ILE A 267 -8.02 -8.08 9.97
CA ILE A 267 -6.91 -7.14 9.78
C ILE A 267 -6.11 -6.99 11.07
N GLN A 268 -6.79 -6.82 12.21
CA GLN A 268 -6.15 -6.71 13.52
C GLN A 268 -5.36 -7.96 13.89
N LEU A 269 -5.92 -9.14 13.64
CA LEU A 269 -5.23 -10.40 13.87
C LEU A 269 -3.94 -10.49 13.06
N ALA A 270 -4.01 -10.18 11.77
CA ALA A 270 -2.84 -10.15 10.91
C ALA A 270 -1.80 -9.12 11.37
N ALA A 271 -2.25 -7.92 11.76
CA ALA A 271 -1.40 -6.87 12.28
C ALA A 271 -0.69 -7.28 13.59
N LEU A 272 -1.40 -7.92 14.53
CA LEU A 272 -0.82 -8.44 15.76
C LEU A 272 0.27 -9.48 15.50
N VAL A 273 0.02 -10.41 14.59
CA VAL A 273 1.03 -11.39 14.16
C VAL A 273 2.27 -10.68 13.61
N MET A 274 2.07 -9.69 12.73
CA MET A 274 3.19 -8.93 12.14
C MET A 274 3.97 -8.13 13.19
N ILE A 275 3.32 -7.52 14.18
CA ILE A 275 4.01 -6.80 15.26
C ILE A 275 4.92 -7.75 16.03
N VAL A 276 4.39 -8.90 16.45
CA VAL A 276 5.18 -9.90 17.17
C VAL A 276 6.38 -10.34 16.34
N LEU A 277 6.19 -10.57 15.05
CA LEU A 277 7.28 -10.96 14.14
C LEU A 277 8.31 -9.84 13.96
N TYR A 278 7.89 -8.60 13.73
CA TYR A 278 8.80 -7.46 13.60
C TYR A 278 9.61 -7.24 14.87
N LEU A 279 8.95 -7.19 16.03
CA LEU A 279 9.63 -6.93 17.30
C LEU A 279 10.58 -8.08 17.67
N SER A 280 10.18 -9.34 17.46
CA SER A 280 11.04 -10.50 17.69
C SER A 280 12.25 -10.50 16.76
N THR A 281 12.03 -10.25 15.46
CA THR A 281 13.11 -10.14 14.47
C THR A 281 14.02 -8.97 14.76
N GLY A 282 13.48 -7.84 15.20
CA GLY A 282 14.24 -6.66 15.61
C GLY A 282 15.08 -6.92 16.86
N CYS A 283 14.53 -7.57 17.88
CA CYS A 283 15.30 -8.00 19.05
C CYS A 283 16.45 -8.94 18.68
N LEU A 284 16.18 -9.95 17.84
CA LEU A 284 17.20 -10.86 17.33
C LEU A 284 18.28 -10.10 16.55
N TYR A 285 17.87 -9.18 15.65
CA TYR A 285 18.80 -8.35 14.90
C TYR A 285 19.70 -7.50 15.80
N ILE A 286 19.13 -6.85 16.83
CA ILE A 286 19.86 -6.04 17.81
C ILE A 286 20.85 -6.91 18.57
N ILE A 287 20.42 -8.04 19.13
CA ILE A 287 21.27 -8.92 19.92
C ILE A 287 22.44 -9.45 19.11
N LEU A 288 22.22 -9.92 17.88
CA LEU A 288 23.26 -10.49 17.02
C LEU A 288 24.26 -9.44 16.51
N ASN A 289 23.83 -8.19 16.33
CA ASN A 289 24.67 -7.14 15.76
C ASN A 289 25.30 -6.20 16.80
N THR A 290 24.80 -6.19 18.05
CA THR A 290 25.32 -5.30 19.10
C THR A 290 26.16 -6.06 20.15
N ARG A 291 25.87 -7.35 20.37
CA ARG A 291 26.53 -8.17 21.39
C ARG A 291 27.96 -8.53 20.96
N GLY A 292 28.95 -8.21 21.77
CA GLY A 292 30.34 -8.63 21.57
C GLY A 292 31.19 -7.76 20.64
N ARG A 293 30.65 -6.72 20.02
CA ARG A 293 31.47 -5.78 19.22
C ARG A 293 32.17 -4.76 20.12
N ARG A 294 33.46 -4.46 19.83
CA ARG A 294 34.21 -3.37 20.49
C ARG A 294 33.44 -2.07 20.36
N ARG A 295 33.12 -1.44 21.49
CA ARG A 295 32.41 -0.14 21.55
C ARG A 295 33.22 0.93 20.82
N ARG A 296 32.93 1.18 19.55
CA ARG A 296 33.40 2.36 18.83
C ARG A 296 32.35 3.44 19.06
N ARG A 297 32.74 4.52 19.72
CA ARG A 297 31.86 5.72 19.81
C ARG A 297 31.81 6.35 18.43
N TYR A 298 30.67 6.35 17.82
CA TYR A 298 30.41 7.08 16.59
C TYR A 298 29.94 8.48 17.00
N PHE A 299 30.75 9.50 16.70
CA PHE A 299 30.32 10.88 16.93
C PHE A 299 29.31 11.25 15.86
N SER A 300 28.08 11.56 16.28
CA SER A 300 27.11 12.21 15.43
C SER A 300 27.52 13.66 15.22
N VAL A 301 27.60 14.11 13.97
CA VAL A 301 27.88 15.51 13.60
C VAL A 301 26.67 16.42 13.92
N ALA A 302 25.49 15.84 14.10
CA ALA A 302 24.32 16.57 14.60
C ALA A 302 24.53 16.82 16.11
N ALA A 303 25.15 17.94 16.45
CA ALA A 303 25.03 18.50 17.79
C ALA A 303 23.53 18.65 18.06
N ILE A 304 23.03 17.90 19.03
CA ILE A 304 21.72 18.17 19.59
C ILE A 304 21.83 19.60 20.10
N GLU A 305 21.16 20.56 19.43
CA GLU A 305 21.02 21.89 19.98
C GLU A 305 20.24 21.76 21.30
N THR A 306 21.02 21.68 22.39
CA THR A 306 20.51 21.53 23.76
C THR A 306 20.02 22.86 24.35
N SER A 307 19.79 23.89 23.52
CA SER A 307 19.61 25.24 23.97
C SER A 307 18.19 25.81 23.96
N GLU A 308 17.15 25.04 23.66
CA GLU A 308 15.80 25.46 24.00
C GLU A 308 15.39 24.85 25.35
N GLU A 309 14.95 25.65 26.30
CA GLU A 309 14.32 25.21 27.55
C GLU A 309 13.24 24.19 27.23
N TRP A 310 13.48 22.98 27.71
CA TRP A 310 12.66 21.83 27.40
C TRP A 310 11.28 21.98 28.07
N LYS A 311 10.30 22.39 27.30
CA LYS A 311 8.92 22.50 27.76
C LYS A 311 8.37 21.10 27.98
N LYS A 312 8.32 20.65 29.24
CA LYS A 312 7.76 19.34 29.60
C LYS A 312 6.28 19.29 29.24
N VAL A 313 5.93 18.38 28.35
CA VAL A 313 4.54 18.09 28.02
C VAL A 313 3.93 17.23 29.14
N HIS A 314 2.67 17.46 29.47
CA HIS A 314 2.00 16.67 30.50
C HIS A 314 2.00 15.17 30.16
N PRO A 315 2.33 14.25 31.08
CA PRO A 315 2.46 12.80 30.78
C PRO A 315 1.23 12.18 30.11
N ILE A 316 0.02 12.65 30.43
CA ILE A 316 -1.22 12.17 29.80
C ILE A 316 -1.22 12.46 28.28
N ALA A 317 -0.62 13.56 27.83
CA ALA A 317 -0.55 13.89 26.41
C ALA A 317 0.27 12.87 25.59
N LEU A 318 1.19 12.12 26.23
CA LEU A 318 1.96 11.05 25.60
C LEU A 318 1.09 9.88 25.10
N LEU A 319 -0.16 9.79 25.58
CA LEU A 319 -1.13 8.80 25.09
C LEU A 319 -1.76 9.20 23.74
N SER A 320 -1.62 10.45 23.29
CA SER A 320 -2.25 10.94 22.06
C SER A 320 -1.99 10.07 20.84
N PRO A 321 -0.78 9.53 20.57
CA PRO A 321 -0.54 8.62 19.46
C PRO A 321 -1.29 7.28 19.58
N ILE A 322 -1.67 6.87 20.79
CA ILE A 322 -2.25 5.56 21.07
C ILE A 322 -3.78 5.61 21.05
N ILE A 323 -4.39 6.77 21.31
CA ILE A 323 -5.85 6.92 21.40
C ILE A 323 -6.60 6.39 20.17
N PRO A 324 -6.24 6.72 18.92
CA PRO A 324 -6.99 6.22 17.77
C PRO A 324 -7.00 4.70 17.68
N ILE A 325 -5.85 4.07 17.96
CA ILE A 325 -5.76 2.62 17.89
C ILE A 325 -6.55 1.95 19.01
N LEU A 326 -6.53 2.49 20.22
CA LEU A 326 -7.32 1.99 21.33
C LEU A 326 -8.83 2.01 21.04
N LEU A 327 -9.31 3.08 20.40
CA LEU A 327 -10.73 3.22 20.07
C LEU A 327 -11.17 2.28 18.94
N VAL A 328 -10.30 2.03 17.95
CA VAL A 328 -10.60 1.10 16.83
C VAL A 328 -10.42 -0.35 17.24
N PHE A 329 -9.60 -0.63 18.25
CA PHE A 329 -9.20 -1.97 18.62
C PHE A 329 -10.36 -2.80 19.18
N ARG A 330 -10.53 -4.01 18.62
CA ARG A 330 -11.51 -5.01 19.06
C ARG A 330 -10.81 -6.05 19.91
N PHE A 331 -10.94 -5.96 21.23
CA PHE A 331 -10.31 -6.89 22.16
C PHE A 331 -10.86 -8.31 22.07
N LYS A 332 -12.10 -8.48 21.61
CA LYS A 332 -12.68 -9.80 21.35
C LYS A 332 -11.82 -10.63 20.40
N THR A 333 -11.30 -10.01 19.34
CA THR A 333 -10.41 -10.70 18.38
C THR A 333 -9.15 -11.26 19.04
N PHE A 334 -8.59 -10.53 20.01
CA PHE A 334 -7.44 -11.00 20.79
C PHE A 334 -7.79 -12.17 21.69
N ILE A 335 -8.96 -12.15 22.29
CA ILE A 335 -9.43 -13.23 23.17
C ILE A 335 -9.75 -14.48 22.38
N ASP A 336 -10.41 -14.35 21.22
CA ASP A 336 -10.67 -15.47 20.32
C ASP A 336 -9.37 -16.16 19.90
N LEU A 337 -8.31 -15.38 19.63
CA LEU A 337 -6.96 -15.91 19.36
C LEU A 337 -6.37 -16.64 20.57
N THR A 338 -6.47 -16.06 21.78
CA THR A 338 -5.93 -16.68 23.00
C THR A 338 -6.68 -17.95 23.35
N GLN A 339 -7.99 -18.02 23.19
CA GLN A 339 -8.79 -19.23 23.34
C GLN A 339 -8.37 -20.32 22.34
N TRP A 340 -8.12 -19.94 21.09
CA TRP A 340 -7.64 -20.89 20.08
C TRP A 340 -6.25 -21.48 20.42
N ILE A 341 -5.35 -20.65 21.01
CA ILE A 341 -4.01 -21.08 21.43
C ILE A 341 -4.07 -21.88 22.74
N SER A 342 -4.90 -21.47 23.68
CA SER A 342 -4.93 -21.99 25.07
C SER A 342 -5.69 -23.29 25.26
N GLY A 343 -6.44 -23.78 24.29
CA GLY A 343 -7.42 -24.88 24.29
C GLY A 343 -7.19 -26.13 25.16
N ARG A 344 -6.35 -26.05 26.21
CA ARG A 344 -6.00 -27.16 27.12
C ARG A 344 -5.51 -26.77 28.52
N SER A 345 -5.62 -25.51 28.97
CA SER A 345 -5.08 -25.15 30.31
C SER A 345 -6.13 -24.46 31.22
N TYR A 346 -6.55 -25.16 32.27
CA TYR A 346 -7.58 -24.74 33.21
C TYR A 346 -7.34 -23.36 33.86
N TRP A 347 -6.08 -22.99 34.10
CA TRP A 347 -5.72 -21.68 34.69
C TRP A 347 -5.84 -20.54 33.71
N LEU A 348 -5.55 -20.80 32.44
CA LEU A 348 -5.72 -19.81 31.37
C LEU A 348 -7.21 -19.55 31.08
N ASP A 349 -8.07 -20.57 31.21
CA ASP A 349 -9.51 -20.43 30.95
C ASP A 349 -10.20 -19.50 31.96
N ALA A 350 -9.80 -19.53 33.23
CA ALA A 350 -10.32 -18.61 34.24
C ALA A 350 -9.89 -17.16 33.96
N LEU A 351 -8.63 -16.94 33.63
CA LEU A 351 -8.10 -15.61 33.24
C LEU A 351 -8.75 -15.10 31.95
N ILE A 352 -8.86 -15.94 30.95
CA ILE A 352 -9.53 -15.65 29.69
C ILE A 352 -11.01 -15.33 29.93
N GLY A 353 -11.69 -16.02 30.83
CA GLY A 353 -13.07 -15.73 31.22
C GLY A 353 -13.28 -14.33 31.80
N VAL A 354 -12.36 -13.84 32.61
CA VAL A 354 -12.38 -12.48 33.16
C VAL A 354 -12.05 -11.47 32.05
N LEU A 355 -11.01 -11.73 31.26
CA LEU A 355 -10.60 -10.88 30.18
C LEU A 355 -11.66 -10.78 29.07
N SER A 356 -12.41 -11.87 28.83
CA SER A 356 -13.50 -11.88 27.83
C SER A 356 -14.66 -10.97 28.23
N LYS A 357 -14.99 -10.91 29.55
CA LYS A 357 -16.02 -9.98 30.02
C LYS A 357 -15.57 -8.52 29.86
N ALA A 358 -14.32 -8.21 30.21
CA ALA A 358 -13.75 -6.88 30.06
C ALA A 358 -13.67 -6.47 28.58
N ALA A 359 -13.27 -7.39 27.72
CA ALA A 359 -13.21 -7.15 26.29
C ALA A 359 -14.59 -6.98 25.64
N ASN A 360 -15.57 -7.79 26.02
CA ASN A 360 -16.94 -7.60 25.56
C ASN A 360 -17.51 -6.25 26.02
N PHE A 361 -17.21 -5.83 27.27
CA PHE A 361 -17.58 -4.51 27.75
C PHE A 361 -16.91 -3.41 26.91
N TRP A 362 -15.60 -3.53 26.64
CA TRP A 362 -14.87 -2.57 25.82
C TRP A 362 -15.44 -2.49 24.42
N ASP A 363 -15.56 -3.61 23.73
CA ASP A 363 -16.04 -3.67 22.33
C ASP A 363 -17.49 -3.21 22.19
N THR A 364 -18.31 -3.33 23.26
CA THR A 364 -19.71 -2.91 23.25
C THR A 364 -19.88 -1.42 23.53
N TYR A 365 -19.12 -0.86 24.46
CA TYR A 365 -19.37 0.49 24.98
C TYR A 365 -18.29 1.52 24.66
N ILE A 366 -17.05 1.11 24.42
CA ILE A 366 -15.91 2.02 24.29
C ILE A 366 -15.21 1.85 22.94
N GLY A 367 -14.94 0.61 22.55
CA GLY A 367 -14.13 0.27 21.37
C GLY A 367 -14.94 0.12 20.08
N ALA A 368 -14.27 -0.41 19.06
CA ALA A 368 -14.84 -0.69 17.73
C ALA A 368 -15.35 0.55 16.97
N TRP A 369 -14.74 1.70 17.21
CA TRP A 369 -15.03 2.91 16.44
C TRP A 369 -14.58 2.77 15.00
N GLU A 370 -15.23 3.52 14.12
CA GLU A 370 -14.74 3.72 12.77
C GLU A 370 -13.44 4.56 12.78
N PHE A 371 -12.61 4.41 11.77
CA PHE A 371 -11.27 5.03 11.74
C PHE A 371 -11.30 6.55 11.86
N ILE A 372 -12.17 7.23 11.10
CA ILE A 372 -12.23 8.70 11.08
C ILE A 372 -12.61 9.29 12.45
N PRO A 373 -13.71 8.86 13.10
CA PRO A 373 -14.05 9.33 14.45
C PRO A 373 -12.93 9.07 15.48
N ALA A 374 -12.22 7.94 15.37
CA ALA A 374 -11.13 7.61 16.27
C ALA A 374 -9.95 8.58 16.12
N PHE A 375 -9.58 8.96 14.88
CA PHE A 375 -8.55 9.98 14.66
C PHE A 375 -9.00 11.36 15.13
N ILE A 376 -10.27 11.74 14.91
CA ILE A 376 -10.83 13.00 15.43
C ILE A 376 -10.74 13.03 16.96
N ALA A 377 -11.11 11.94 17.63
CA ALA A 377 -10.97 11.83 19.10
C ALA A 377 -9.51 11.97 19.53
N GLY A 378 -8.55 11.39 18.80
CA GLY A 378 -7.11 11.56 19.04
C GLY A 378 -6.66 13.02 18.91
N ILE A 379 -7.15 13.74 17.87
CA ILE A 379 -6.86 15.16 17.67
C ILE A 379 -7.42 16.00 18.83
N ILE A 380 -8.68 15.77 19.21
CA ILE A 380 -9.32 16.48 20.34
C ILE A 380 -8.57 16.18 21.64
N PHE A 381 -8.25 14.92 21.91
CA PHE A 381 -7.50 14.51 23.10
C PHE A 381 -6.12 15.20 23.15
N CYS A 382 -5.38 15.19 22.04
CA CYS A 382 -4.09 15.87 21.92
C CYS A 382 -4.23 17.36 22.23
N LEU A 383 -5.22 18.02 21.62
CA LEU A 383 -5.46 19.47 21.80
C LEU A 383 -5.82 19.80 23.26
N VAL A 384 -6.71 19.04 23.87
CA VAL A 384 -7.16 19.26 25.26
C VAL A 384 -6.02 19.06 26.25
N THR A 385 -5.25 17.98 26.09
CA THR A 385 -4.14 17.66 27.03
C THR A 385 -2.92 18.57 26.89
N THR A 386 -2.81 19.26 25.75
CA THR A 386 -1.72 20.22 25.46
C THR A 386 -2.23 21.67 25.35
N TRP A 387 -3.43 21.96 25.93
CA TRP A 387 -4.01 23.28 25.85
C TRP A 387 -3.17 24.32 26.61
N GLU A 388 -2.74 25.36 25.95
CA GLU A 388 -2.01 26.50 26.53
C GLU A 388 -2.98 27.68 26.73
N LYS A 389 -3.05 28.24 27.97
CA LYS A 389 -3.99 29.32 28.29
C LYS A 389 -3.73 30.59 27.48
N ASP A 390 -2.45 30.91 27.25
CA ASP A 390 -2.01 32.09 26.49
C ASP A 390 -1.57 31.74 25.05
N GLY A 391 -1.74 30.48 24.65
CA GLY A 391 -1.32 29.94 23.36
C GLY A 391 -2.40 30.07 22.28
N ASN A 392 -1.96 30.24 21.05
CA ASN A 392 -2.85 30.27 19.89
C ASN A 392 -3.22 28.86 19.42
N ASN A 393 -3.91 28.07 20.30
CA ASN A 393 -4.22 26.66 20.07
C ASN A 393 -5.01 26.42 18.77
N ILE A 394 -5.92 27.34 18.41
CA ILE A 394 -6.70 27.25 17.18
C ILE A 394 -5.81 27.42 15.95
N LYS A 395 -4.83 28.34 16.01
CA LYS A 395 -3.87 28.54 14.91
C LYS A 395 -2.97 27.32 14.72
N VAL A 396 -2.51 26.71 15.82
CA VAL A 396 -1.73 25.47 15.78
C VAL A 396 -2.57 24.35 15.19
N LEU A 397 -3.83 24.19 15.61
CA LEU A 397 -4.75 23.18 15.07
C LEU A 397 -4.95 23.40 13.56
N THR A 398 -5.29 24.63 13.13
CA THR A 398 -5.52 24.93 11.70
C THR A 398 -4.26 24.66 10.87
N LYS A 399 -3.08 25.05 11.36
CA LYS A 399 -1.81 24.76 10.72
C LYS A 399 -1.58 23.26 10.60
N SER A 400 -1.76 22.50 11.69
CA SER A 400 -1.58 21.06 11.72
C SER A 400 -2.55 20.33 10.80
N MET A 401 -3.78 20.83 10.64
CA MET A 401 -4.76 20.28 9.69
C MET A 401 -4.28 20.46 8.24
N ILE A 402 -3.81 21.64 7.87
CA ILE A 402 -3.35 21.94 6.50
C ILE A 402 -2.07 21.14 6.20
N GLU A 403 -1.03 21.31 7.02
CA GLU A 403 0.25 20.62 6.83
C GLU A 403 0.13 19.11 6.92
N GLY A 404 -0.79 18.62 7.78
CA GLY A 404 -1.10 17.20 7.91
C GLY A 404 -1.70 16.62 6.64
N ALA A 405 -2.68 17.28 6.06
CA ALA A 405 -3.24 16.89 4.78
C ALA A 405 -2.20 16.94 3.65
N GLU A 406 -1.38 18.00 3.60
CA GLU A 406 -0.30 18.16 2.63
C GLU A 406 0.74 17.03 2.75
N SER A 407 1.11 16.63 3.95
CA SER A 407 2.12 15.60 4.21
C SER A 407 1.74 14.23 3.64
N VAL A 408 0.45 13.92 3.53
CA VAL A 408 -0.07 12.65 3.00
C VAL A 408 -0.55 12.76 1.55
N MET A 409 -0.56 13.94 0.95
CA MET A 409 -1.05 14.16 -0.41
C MET A 409 -0.40 13.24 -1.46
N PRO A 410 0.92 12.97 -1.44
CA PRO A 410 1.52 12.02 -2.38
C PRO A 410 0.92 10.61 -2.29
N ALA A 411 0.55 10.16 -1.07
CA ALA A 411 -0.09 8.87 -0.87
C ALA A 411 -1.56 8.90 -1.34
N VAL A 412 -2.27 9.99 -1.10
CA VAL A 412 -3.66 10.19 -1.57
C VAL A 412 -3.73 10.12 -3.10
N LEU A 413 -2.88 10.87 -3.79
CA LEU A 413 -2.82 10.87 -5.25
C LEU A 413 -2.48 9.47 -5.80
N LEU A 414 -1.59 8.75 -5.13
CA LEU A 414 -1.27 7.37 -5.49
C LEU A 414 -2.48 6.45 -5.31
N MET A 415 -3.22 6.57 -4.20
CA MET A 415 -4.43 5.78 -3.94
C MET A 415 -5.54 6.04 -4.97
N ILE A 416 -5.68 7.27 -5.47
CA ILE A 416 -6.59 7.59 -6.58
C ILE A 416 -6.24 6.76 -7.82
N GLY A 417 -4.98 6.73 -8.24
CA GLY A 417 -4.52 5.93 -9.37
C GLY A 417 -4.68 4.42 -9.15
N ILE A 418 -4.43 3.95 -7.93
CA ILE A 418 -4.68 2.57 -7.53
C ILE A 418 -6.17 2.23 -7.63
N GLY A 419 -7.05 3.11 -7.17
CA GLY A 419 -8.49 2.90 -7.25
C GLY A 419 -9.01 2.76 -8.68
N MET A 420 -8.49 3.56 -9.61
CA MET A 420 -8.78 3.41 -11.05
C MET A 420 -8.35 2.04 -11.57
N LEU A 421 -7.14 1.59 -11.22
CA LEU A 421 -6.64 0.28 -11.61
C LEU A 421 -7.47 -0.86 -11.01
N LEU A 422 -7.86 -0.74 -9.74
CA LEU A 422 -8.71 -1.72 -9.07
C LEU A 422 -10.06 -1.86 -9.79
N ASN A 423 -10.66 -0.74 -10.16
CA ASN A 423 -11.94 -0.74 -10.86
C ASN A 423 -11.82 -1.33 -12.26
N ALA A 424 -10.73 -1.05 -12.98
CA ALA A 424 -10.43 -1.67 -14.27
C ALA A 424 -10.31 -3.20 -14.14
N VAL A 425 -9.53 -3.68 -13.18
CA VAL A 425 -9.28 -5.11 -12.97
C VAL A 425 -10.54 -5.86 -12.51
N LYS A 426 -11.41 -5.21 -11.71
CA LYS A 426 -12.70 -5.77 -11.28
C LYS A 426 -13.73 -5.84 -12.39
N HIS A 427 -13.65 -4.94 -13.37
CA HIS A 427 -14.66 -4.84 -14.41
C HIS A 427 -14.71 -6.15 -15.24
N PRO A 428 -15.90 -6.74 -15.47
CA PRO A 428 -16.04 -8.02 -16.16
C PRO A 428 -15.36 -8.07 -17.53
N ALA A 429 -15.42 -6.94 -18.28
CA ALA A 429 -14.79 -6.82 -19.58
C ALA A 429 -13.25 -6.94 -19.55
N VAL A 430 -12.62 -6.71 -18.39
CA VAL A 430 -11.16 -6.82 -18.20
C VAL A 430 -10.82 -8.14 -17.50
N SER A 431 -11.55 -8.45 -16.42
CA SER A 431 -11.28 -9.63 -15.58
C SER A 431 -11.38 -10.94 -16.36
N HIS A 432 -12.33 -11.04 -17.29
CA HIS A 432 -12.52 -12.21 -18.15
C HIS A 432 -11.24 -12.62 -18.91
N TYR A 433 -10.49 -11.66 -19.44
CA TYR A 433 -9.27 -11.92 -20.19
C TYR A 433 -8.05 -12.20 -19.32
N LEU A 434 -8.07 -11.75 -18.06
CA LEU A 434 -6.98 -11.97 -17.11
C LEU A 434 -7.11 -13.29 -16.34
N GLU A 435 -8.34 -13.80 -16.19
CA GLU A 435 -8.64 -15.03 -15.44
C GLU A 435 -7.79 -16.23 -15.86
N PRO A 436 -7.74 -16.63 -17.15
CA PRO A 436 -7.01 -17.83 -17.57
C PRO A 436 -5.52 -17.75 -17.26
N LEU A 437 -4.94 -16.54 -17.33
CA LEU A 437 -3.51 -16.32 -17.10
C LEU A 437 -3.13 -16.42 -15.62
N ILE A 438 -4.03 -15.99 -14.72
CA ILE A 438 -3.75 -15.87 -13.29
C ILE A 438 -4.09 -17.17 -12.56
N ARG A 439 -5.22 -17.79 -12.91
CA ARG A 439 -5.73 -18.99 -12.24
C ARG A 439 -4.75 -20.16 -12.25
N SER A 440 -3.94 -20.29 -13.30
CA SER A 440 -2.95 -21.38 -13.43
C SER A 440 -1.69 -21.17 -12.58
N ILE A 441 -1.39 -19.95 -12.17
CA ILE A 441 -0.14 -19.59 -11.48
C ILE A 441 -0.33 -19.52 -9.96
N ILE A 442 -1.55 -19.17 -9.49
CA ILE A 442 -1.77 -18.92 -8.07
C ILE A 442 -1.99 -20.23 -7.31
N PRO A 443 -1.22 -20.46 -6.23
CA PRO A 443 -1.33 -21.66 -5.43
C PRO A 443 -2.64 -21.68 -4.63
N SER A 444 -3.31 -22.84 -4.60
CA SER A 444 -4.54 -23.06 -3.86
C SER A 444 -4.34 -23.76 -2.51
N SER A 445 -3.16 -24.32 -2.23
CA SER A 445 -2.86 -25.04 -1.01
C SER A 445 -1.80 -24.33 -0.15
N ARG A 446 -1.77 -24.66 1.17
CA ARG A 446 -0.93 -23.95 2.15
C ARG A 446 0.56 -23.97 1.83
N LEU A 447 1.11 -25.12 1.51
CA LEU A 447 2.56 -25.23 1.29
C LEU A 447 3.03 -24.46 0.05
N PRO A 448 2.41 -24.61 -1.13
CA PRO A 448 2.71 -23.77 -2.28
C PRO A 448 2.45 -22.27 -2.02
N TYR A 449 1.41 -21.90 -1.27
CA TYR A 449 1.17 -20.51 -0.86
C TYR A 449 2.39 -19.91 -0.13
N ILE A 450 2.94 -20.64 0.86
CA ILE A 450 4.10 -20.17 1.63
C ILE A 450 5.34 -20.09 0.73
N ILE A 451 5.60 -21.15 -0.05
CA ILE A 451 6.81 -21.24 -0.87
C ILE A 451 6.79 -20.20 -2.00
N VAL A 452 5.72 -20.13 -2.76
CA VAL A 452 5.63 -19.22 -3.93
C VAL A 452 5.73 -17.76 -3.47
N PHE A 453 4.87 -17.32 -2.54
CA PHE A 453 4.89 -15.93 -2.10
C PHE A 453 6.11 -15.59 -1.23
N GLY A 454 6.66 -16.54 -0.49
CA GLY A 454 7.92 -16.37 0.23
C GLY A 454 9.12 -16.18 -0.71
N LEU A 455 9.24 -17.00 -1.75
CA LEU A 455 10.28 -16.83 -2.77
C LEU A 455 10.09 -15.57 -3.61
N CYS A 456 8.84 -15.22 -3.91
CA CYS A 456 8.51 -14.01 -4.66
C CYS A 456 8.56 -12.72 -3.81
N ALA A 457 8.74 -12.78 -2.49
CA ALA A 457 8.77 -11.60 -1.62
C ALA A 457 9.74 -10.49 -2.08
N PRO A 458 10.95 -10.79 -2.64
CA PRO A 458 11.82 -9.75 -3.21
C PRO A 458 11.18 -8.94 -4.35
N LEU A 459 10.12 -9.42 -4.99
CA LEU A 459 9.35 -8.64 -5.98
C LEU A 459 8.58 -7.46 -5.35
N ALA A 460 8.56 -7.34 -4.02
CA ALA A 460 8.07 -6.14 -3.35
C ALA A 460 9.07 -4.97 -3.38
N LEU A 461 10.38 -5.25 -3.65
CA LEU A 461 11.41 -4.22 -3.80
C LEU A 461 11.19 -3.40 -5.07
N TYR A 462 11.77 -2.20 -5.08
CA TYR A 462 11.76 -1.29 -6.23
C TYR A 462 10.35 -0.96 -6.75
N ARG A 463 9.36 -0.89 -5.84
CA ARG A 463 7.93 -0.68 -6.17
C ARG A 463 7.36 -1.76 -7.08
N GLY A 464 7.86 -2.98 -6.95
CA GLY A 464 7.46 -4.13 -7.74
C GLY A 464 6.02 -4.61 -7.49
N PRO A 465 5.63 -5.73 -8.12
CA PRO A 465 4.23 -6.21 -8.13
C PRO A 465 3.70 -6.66 -6.76
N LEU A 466 4.56 -7.00 -5.80
CA LEU A 466 4.15 -7.31 -4.43
C LEU A 466 4.24 -6.11 -3.47
N ASN A 467 4.52 -4.92 -3.99
CA ASN A 467 4.48 -3.69 -3.22
C ASN A 467 3.05 -3.14 -3.18
N LEU A 468 2.46 -3.06 -1.98
CA LEU A 468 1.08 -2.61 -1.80
C LEU A 468 0.83 -1.20 -2.33
N TYR A 469 1.80 -0.30 -2.12
CA TYR A 469 1.76 1.10 -2.59
C TYR A 469 2.32 1.29 -4.01
N GLY A 470 2.31 0.23 -4.80
CA GLY A 470 2.68 0.22 -6.21
C GLY A 470 1.61 -0.50 -7.02
N LEU A 471 2.03 -1.52 -7.78
CA LEU A 471 1.13 -2.39 -8.53
C LEU A 471 0.42 -3.44 -7.65
N GLY A 472 0.90 -3.63 -6.41
CA GLY A 472 0.52 -4.75 -5.57
C GLY A 472 -0.96 -4.79 -5.24
N LEU A 473 -1.62 -3.66 -5.06
CA LEU A 473 -3.05 -3.67 -4.75
C LEU A 473 -3.89 -4.13 -5.95
N GLY A 474 -3.50 -3.75 -7.17
CA GLY A 474 -4.10 -4.28 -8.40
C GLY A 474 -3.90 -5.79 -8.53
N LEU A 475 -2.69 -6.27 -8.25
CA LEU A 475 -2.39 -7.70 -8.24
C LEU A 475 -3.16 -8.43 -7.12
N ALA A 476 -3.31 -7.84 -5.94
CA ALA A 476 -4.09 -8.40 -4.84
C ALA A 476 -5.54 -8.66 -5.27
N MET A 477 -6.14 -7.70 -5.96
CA MET A 477 -7.50 -7.86 -6.48
C MET A 477 -7.61 -8.91 -7.59
N LEU A 478 -6.62 -8.97 -8.48
CA LEU A 478 -6.56 -10.03 -9.48
C LEU A 478 -6.48 -11.41 -8.82
N ILE A 479 -5.59 -11.57 -7.84
CA ILE A 479 -5.46 -12.80 -7.07
C ILE A 479 -6.79 -13.13 -6.38
N TYR A 480 -7.41 -12.17 -5.70
CA TYR A 480 -8.68 -12.38 -5.02
C TYR A 480 -9.81 -12.79 -5.98
N ASN A 481 -9.98 -12.07 -7.07
CA ASN A 481 -11.07 -12.34 -8.01
C ASN A 481 -10.89 -13.69 -8.73
N GLN A 482 -9.66 -14.02 -9.14
CA GLN A 482 -9.37 -15.10 -10.08
C GLN A 482 -8.83 -16.38 -9.41
N SER A 483 -8.69 -16.42 -8.08
CA SER A 483 -8.22 -17.60 -7.37
C SER A 483 -9.22 -18.06 -6.30
N PRO A 484 -9.09 -19.27 -5.76
CA PRO A 484 -9.90 -19.75 -4.64
C PRO A 484 -9.52 -19.11 -3.30
N LEU A 485 -8.46 -18.28 -3.26
CA LEU A 485 -7.99 -17.65 -2.03
C LEU A 485 -9.01 -16.64 -1.50
N SER A 486 -9.21 -16.63 -0.18
CA SER A 486 -10.05 -15.64 0.50
C SER A 486 -9.43 -14.24 0.48
N ALA A 487 -10.24 -13.22 0.67
CA ALA A 487 -9.77 -11.84 0.84
C ALA A 487 -8.74 -11.71 1.98
N ALA A 488 -8.96 -12.45 3.09
CA ALA A 488 -8.04 -12.48 4.22
C ALA A 488 -6.70 -13.15 3.89
N ALA A 489 -6.71 -14.25 3.12
CA ALA A 489 -5.48 -14.91 2.68
C ALA A 489 -4.67 -14.00 1.73
N VAL A 490 -5.35 -13.33 0.80
CA VAL A 490 -4.69 -12.36 -0.09
C VAL A 490 -4.12 -11.18 0.70
N MET A 491 -4.87 -10.62 1.65
CA MET A 491 -4.35 -9.61 2.58
C MET A 491 -3.10 -10.14 3.32
N GLY A 492 -3.14 -11.40 3.78
CA GLY A 492 -2.02 -12.05 4.45
C GLY A 492 -0.74 -12.08 3.62
N ILE A 493 -0.84 -12.29 2.28
CA ILE A 493 0.30 -12.17 1.38
C ILE A 493 0.90 -10.77 1.45
N PHE A 494 0.07 -9.75 1.23
CA PHE A 494 0.56 -8.38 1.06
C PHE A 494 1.01 -7.71 2.36
N ILE A 495 0.36 -8.00 3.49
CA ILE A 495 0.80 -7.50 4.80
C ILE A 495 2.15 -8.10 5.20
N THR A 496 2.39 -9.36 4.82
CA THR A 496 3.63 -10.08 5.14
C THR A 496 4.77 -9.70 4.18
N THR A 497 4.54 -9.78 2.86
CA THR A 497 5.55 -9.40 1.86
C THR A 497 5.85 -7.90 1.86
N GLY A 498 4.91 -7.08 2.32
CA GLY A 498 5.09 -5.65 2.57
C GLY A 498 6.23 -5.32 3.54
N ALA A 499 6.62 -6.27 4.39
CA ALA A 499 7.81 -6.15 5.22
C ALA A 499 9.10 -5.97 4.40
N MET A 500 9.22 -6.67 3.28
CA MET A 500 10.34 -6.52 2.36
C MET A 500 10.40 -5.10 1.80
N GLN A 501 9.26 -4.56 1.38
CA GLN A 501 9.16 -3.19 0.87
C GLN A 501 9.45 -2.16 1.97
N GLY A 502 8.85 -2.30 3.15
CA GLY A 502 8.99 -1.31 4.23
C GLY A 502 10.43 -1.21 4.75
N VAL A 503 11.06 -2.35 4.97
CA VAL A 503 12.39 -2.40 5.63
C VAL A 503 13.55 -2.44 4.62
N CYS A 504 13.39 -3.11 3.48
CA CYS A 504 14.51 -3.45 2.60
C CYS A 504 14.51 -2.73 1.25
N ASP A 505 13.45 -2.01 0.85
CA ASP A 505 13.39 -1.37 -0.46
C ASP A 505 14.32 -0.15 -0.55
N PRO A 506 15.41 -0.21 -1.35
CA PRO A 506 16.35 0.91 -1.49
C PRO A 506 15.75 2.12 -2.22
N THR A 507 14.55 2.02 -2.77
CA THR A 507 13.84 3.14 -3.43
C THR A 507 12.79 3.79 -2.53
N ASN A 508 12.53 3.20 -1.36
CA ASN A 508 11.64 3.78 -0.37
C ASN A 508 12.27 5.06 0.21
N THR A 509 11.51 6.15 0.21
CA THR A 509 12.01 7.46 0.67
C THR A 509 12.49 7.44 2.12
N HIS A 510 11.87 6.64 2.98
CA HIS A 510 12.29 6.45 4.37
C HIS A 510 13.67 5.82 4.46
N ASN A 511 13.91 4.74 3.71
CA ASN A 511 15.17 4.01 3.70
C ASN A 511 16.31 4.85 3.15
N VAL A 512 16.04 5.60 2.07
CA VAL A 512 17.01 6.53 1.47
C VAL A 512 17.38 7.63 2.46
N TRP A 513 16.38 8.26 3.11
CA TRP A 513 16.63 9.31 4.09
C TRP A 513 17.45 8.80 5.28
N ILE A 514 17.07 7.65 5.87
CA ILE A 514 17.79 7.06 7.00
C ILE A 514 19.24 6.75 6.62
N ALA A 515 19.47 6.11 5.48
CA ALA A 515 20.82 5.78 5.01
C ALA A 515 21.65 7.07 4.81
N THR A 516 21.07 8.10 4.21
CA THR A 516 21.74 9.41 4.02
C THR A 516 22.07 10.05 5.37
N PHE A 517 21.15 10.05 6.33
CA PHE A 517 21.33 10.63 7.65
C PHE A 517 22.47 9.97 8.44
N ILE A 518 22.54 8.64 8.38
CA ILE A 518 23.63 7.88 9.04
C ILE A 518 24.93 7.84 8.22
N ASN A 519 25.00 8.54 7.09
CA ASN A 519 26.10 8.59 6.15
C ASN A 519 26.55 7.20 5.64
N GLU A 520 25.58 6.37 5.26
CA GLU A 520 25.79 5.02 4.72
C GLU A 520 25.01 4.83 3.41
N ASP A 521 25.43 3.83 2.63
CA ASP A 521 24.72 3.45 1.40
C ASP A 521 23.43 2.67 1.74
N VAL A 522 22.31 3.07 1.14
CA VAL A 522 21.01 2.40 1.31
C VAL A 522 21.07 0.92 0.91
N ILE A 523 21.89 0.54 -0.07
CA ILE A 523 22.07 -0.87 -0.48
C ILE A 523 22.77 -1.67 0.62
N LYS A 524 23.71 -1.07 1.36
CA LYS A 524 24.34 -1.73 2.51
C LYS A 524 23.31 -1.98 3.62
N LEU A 525 22.44 -0.99 3.89
CA LEU A 525 21.37 -1.11 4.86
C LEU A 525 20.40 -2.24 4.46
N THR A 526 19.97 -2.26 3.20
CA THR A 526 19.17 -3.34 2.62
C THR A 526 19.82 -4.72 2.81
N LYS A 527 21.07 -4.87 2.40
CA LYS A 527 21.81 -6.15 2.49
C LYS A 527 21.93 -6.65 3.93
N LYS A 528 22.06 -5.74 4.90
CA LYS A 528 22.18 -6.10 6.32
C LYS A 528 20.87 -6.61 6.92
N LEU A 529 19.72 -6.19 6.38
CA LEU A 529 18.39 -6.50 6.92
C LEU A 529 17.67 -7.61 6.14
N ILE A 530 17.95 -7.77 4.84
CA ILE A 530 17.13 -8.58 3.93
C ILE A 530 16.98 -10.03 4.39
N VAL A 531 18.02 -10.64 4.94
CA VAL A 531 17.99 -12.05 5.40
C VAL A 531 17.02 -12.22 6.57
N TYR A 532 17.07 -11.29 7.55
CA TYR A 532 16.17 -11.31 8.72
C TYR A 532 14.71 -11.15 8.30
N ILE A 533 14.46 -10.17 7.42
CA ILE A 533 13.11 -9.88 6.96
C ILE A 533 12.57 -10.98 6.06
N TRP A 534 13.40 -11.56 5.20
CA TRP A 534 12.97 -12.65 4.32
C TRP A 534 12.59 -13.91 5.11
N LEU A 535 13.38 -14.28 6.13
CA LEU A 535 13.02 -15.38 7.04
C LEU A 535 11.72 -15.08 7.81
N MET A 536 11.57 -13.84 8.30
CA MET A 536 10.34 -13.39 8.96
C MET A 536 9.12 -13.53 8.04
N ILE A 537 9.26 -13.24 6.73
CA ILE A 537 8.18 -13.37 5.76
C ILE A 537 7.71 -14.82 5.62
N PHE A 538 8.61 -15.80 5.56
CA PHE A 538 8.22 -17.22 5.52
C PHE A 538 7.44 -17.63 6.76
N ILE A 539 7.89 -17.22 7.94
CA ILE A 539 7.17 -17.47 9.21
C ILE A 539 5.81 -16.74 9.19
N GLY A 540 5.77 -15.52 8.72
CA GLY A 540 4.54 -14.73 8.61
C GLY A 540 3.53 -15.37 7.68
N LEU A 541 3.93 -15.78 6.47
CA LEU A 541 3.06 -16.48 5.52
C LEU A 541 2.53 -17.81 6.09
N PHE A 542 3.37 -18.55 6.81
CA PHE A 542 2.93 -19.76 7.52
C PHE A 542 1.84 -19.42 8.54
N LEU A 543 2.06 -18.47 9.43
CA LEU A 543 1.10 -18.06 10.44
C LEU A 543 -0.19 -17.51 9.81
N MET A 544 -0.10 -16.67 8.77
CA MET A 544 -1.28 -16.17 8.05
C MET A 544 -2.08 -17.30 7.42
N SER A 545 -1.42 -18.33 6.84
CA SER A 545 -2.11 -19.49 6.24
C SER A 545 -2.83 -20.39 7.26
N VAL A 546 -2.44 -20.31 8.54
CA VAL A 546 -3.04 -21.10 9.63
C VAL A 546 -4.14 -20.31 10.34
N LEU A 547 -3.90 -19.03 10.61
CA LEU A 547 -4.78 -18.18 11.41
C LEU A 547 -5.92 -17.54 10.60
N LEU A 548 -5.71 -17.34 9.29
CA LEU A 548 -6.73 -16.77 8.41
C LEU A 548 -7.34 -17.86 7.53
N PRO A 549 -8.62 -17.74 7.14
CA PRO A 549 -9.23 -18.67 6.21
C PRO A 549 -8.49 -18.59 4.86
N LEU A 550 -7.96 -19.73 4.40
CA LEU A 550 -7.19 -19.77 3.15
C LEU A 550 -8.11 -19.65 1.93
N HIS A 551 -9.26 -20.30 1.97
CA HIS A 551 -10.22 -20.33 0.86
C HIS A 551 -11.40 -19.40 1.09
N LYS A 552 -12.03 -18.98 0.00
CA LYS A 552 -13.25 -18.17 0.01
C LYS A 552 -14.36 -18.88 0.78
N THR A 553 -15.07 -18.12 1.60
CA THR A 553 -16.29 -18.55 2.27
C THR A 553 -17.48 -18.50 1.31
N THR A 554 -18.57 -19.19 1.65
CA THR A 554 -19.83 -19.16 0.87
C THR A 554 -20.31 -17.72 0.65
N ASP A 555 -20.27 -16.90 1.70
CA ASP A 555 -20.64 -15.48 1.65
C ASP A 555 -19.76 -14.64 0.70
N GLU A 556 -18.45 -14.94 0.62
CA GLU A 556 -17.54 -14.28 -0.31
C GLU A 556 -17.83 -14.67 -1.76
N LEU A 557 -18.19 -15.93 -2.00
CA LEU A 557 -18.58 -16.43 -3.32
C LEU A 557 -19.90 -15.82 -3.78
N GLU A 558 -20.90 -15.73 -2.90
CA GLU A 558 -22.20 -15.10 -3.19
C GLU A 558 -22.03 -13.60 -3.52
N ARG A 559 -21.23 -12.86 -2.77
CA ARG A 559 -20.94 -11.45 -3.06
C ARG A 559 -20.30 -11.26 -4.44
N LEU A 560 -19.38 -12.13 -4.82
CA LEU A 560 -18.74 -12.06 -6.14
C LEU A 560 -19.73 -12.40 -7.26
N SER A 561 -20.64 -13.35 -7.05
CA SER A 561 -21.68 -13.69 -8.03
C SER A 561 -22.70 -12.56 -8.21
N MET A 562 -23.13 -11.90 -7.13
CA MET A 562 -24.06 -10.75 -7.19
C MET A 562 -23.45 -9.54 -7.91
N THR A 563 -22.15 -9.28 -7.69
CA THR A 563 -21.46 -8.19 -8.41
C THR A 563 -21.31 -8.48 -9.90
N SER A 564 -21.22 -9.73 -10.31
CA SER A 564 -21.20 -10.10 -11.73
C SER A 564 -22.58 -10.00 -12.40
N THR A 565 -23.66 -10.27 -11.66
CA THR A 565 -25.03 -10.26 -12.20
C THR A 565 -25.60 -8.85 -12.33
N THR A 566 -25.30 -7.95 -11.41
CA THR A 566 -25.75 -6.54 -11.46
C THR A 566 -25.12 -5.76 -12.63
N THR A 567 -23.95 -6.16 -13.10
CA THR A 567 -23.29 -5.56 -14.27
C THR A 567 -23.85 -6.08 -15.60
N VAL A 568 -24.50 -7.24 -15.63
CA VAL A 568 -25.08 -7.83 -16.85
C VAL A 568 -26.51 -7.35 -17.13
N VAL A 569 -27.25 -6.92 -16.10
CA VAL A 569 -28.66 -6.48 -16.21
C VAL A 569 -28.79 -4.99 -16.56
N GLY A 570 -27.70 -4.24 -16.59
CA GLY A 570 -27.65 -2.81 -16.93
C GLY A 570 -27.37 -2.51 -18.42
N HIS A 571 -27.54 -3.47 -19.31
CA HIS A 571 -27.36 -3.31 -20.77
C HIS A 571 -28.66 -3.33 -21.52
#